data_afabfe8407a4bf3b2cfb2550c68aefb9
#
_entry.id   afabfe8407a4bf3b2cfb2550c68aefb9
#
_cell.length_a   1.000
_cell.length_b   1.000
_cell.length_c   1.000
_cell.angle_alpha   90.00
_cell.angle_beta   90.00
_cell.angle_gamma   90.00
#
_symmetry.space_group_name_H-M   'P 1'
#
loop_
_entity.id
_entity.type
_entity.pdbx_description
1 polymer ?
#
loop_
_entity_poly.entity_id
_entity_poly.type
_entity_poly.pdbx_seq_one_letter_code
_entity_poly.pdbx_strand_id
1 'polypeptide(L)'
;SLESLERLESLERLESLERFKNINISSLSYDKVDIPDDSVIYCDPPYINTDKYNDGVFDHDRFYDWLRNIGRVVYVSEYTMPSDFIPILSISKNCNYSASLNAKKTVENLYVHESHIESIKKNTLF
;
A
#
# COMPACT_ATOMS: atom_id res chain seq x y z
N SER A 1 35.27 -20.62 0.38
CA SER A 1 36.18 -19.47 0.18
C SER A 1 35.34 -18.18 0.10
N LEU A 2 35.94 -17.08 0.40
CA LEU A 2 35.36 -15.75 0.28
C LEU A 2 34.85 -15.48 -1.15
N GLU A 3 35.57 -15.91 -2.16
CA GLU A 3 35.19 -15.78 -3.56
C GLU A 3 33.92 -16.53 -3.90
N SER A 4 33.70 -17.72 -3.30
CA SER A 4 32.47 -18.49 -3.49
C SER A 4 31.26 -17.81 -2.87
N LEU A 5 31.41 -17.18 -1.70
CA LEU A 5 30.36 -16.41 -1.03
C LEU A 5 30.00 -15.16 -1.81
N GLU A 6 30.99 -14.43 -2.33
CA GLU A 6 30.76 -13.25 -3.15
C GLU A 6 30.03 -13.58 -4.46
N ARG A 7 30.36 -14.73 -5.07
CA ARG A 7 29.64 -15.22 -6.26
C ARG A 7 28.21 -15.57 -5.96
N LEU A 8 27.93 -16.23 -4.82
CA LEU A 8 26.57 -16.55 -4.40
C LEU A 8 25.74 -15.30 -4.16
N GLU A 9 26.30 -14.29 -3.47
CA GLU A 9 25.66 -13.01 -3.26
C GLU A 9 25.35 -12.28 -4.57
N SER A 10 26.30 -12.30 -5.52
CA SER A 10 26.09 -11.69 -6.84
C SER A 10 25.01 -12.40 -7.64
N LEU A 11 24.93 -13.73 -7.57
CA LEU A 11 23.87 -14.53 -8.21
C LEU A 11 22.52 -14.26 -7.60
N GLU A 12 22.42 -14.16 -6.28
CA GLU A 12 21.18 -13.80 -5.58
C GLU A 12 20.69 -12.40 -5.96
N ARG A 13 21.59 -11.43 -6.09
CA ARG A 13 21.27 -10.09 -6.57
C ARG A 13 20.77 -10.09 -8.00
N LEU A 14 21.37 -10.87 -8.88
CA LEU A 14 20.94 -11.02 -10.27
C LEU A 14 19.55 -11.67 -10.35
N GLU A 15 19.29 -12.71 -9.57
CA GLU A 15 17.97 -13.33 -9.49
C GLU A 15 16.92 -12.35 -8.98
N SER A 16 17.25 -11.55 -7.96
CA SER A 16 16.36 -10.50 -7.44
C SER A 16 16.06 -9.44 -8.51
N LEU A 17 17.08 -9.02 -9.27
CA LEU A 17 16.90 -8.06 -10.37
C LEU A 17 16.08 -8.64 -11.52
N GLU A 18 16.21 -9.93 -11.81
CA GLU A 18 15.41 -10.59 -12.84
C GLU A 18 13.92 -10.62 -12.51
N ARG A 19 13.56 -10.72 -11.21
CA ARG A 19 12.18 -10.63 -10.75
C ARG A 19 11.54 -9.28 -11.09
N PHE A 20 12.35 -8.21 -11.24
CA PHE A 20 11.87 -6.86 -11.51
C PHE A 20 11.88 -6.49 -12.99
N LYS A 21 12.32 -7.37 -13.90
CA LYS A 21 12.36 -7.09 -15.34
C LYS A 21 11.00 -6.76 -15.95
N ASN A 22 9.93 -7.26 -15.36
CA ASN A 22 8.57 -7.09 -15.88
C ASN A 22 7.79 -6.01 -15.13
N ILE A 23 8.46 -5.19 -14.32
CA ILE A 23 7.82 -4.08 -13.62
C ILE A 23 7.80 -2.85 -14.52
N ASN A 24 6.61 -2.33 -14.74
CA ASN A 24 6.41 -1.05 -15.42
C ASN A 24 6.31 0.04 -14.37
N ILE A 25 7.20 1.03 -14.45
CA ILE A 25 7.21 2.17 -13.53
C ILE A 25 6.76 3.40 -14.30
N SER A 26 5.82 4.14 -13.72
CA SER A 26 5.34 5.40 -14.29
C SER A 26 5.17 6.44 -13.18
N SER A 27 5.18 7.72 -13.58
CA SER A 27 4.92 8.85 -12.68
C SER A 27 3.61 9.52 -13.09
N LEU A 28 2.51 8.81 -12.92
CA LEU A 28 1.17 9.26 -13.25
C LEU A 28 0.32 9.40 -11.99
N SER A 29 -0.67 10.29 -12.05
CA SER A 29 -1.71 10.30 -11.03
C SER A 29 -2.47 8.96 -11.05
N TYR A 30 -2.93 8.50 -9.87
CA TYR A 30 -3.64 7.22 -9.71
C TYR A 30 -4.82 7.07 -10.70
N ASP A 31 -5.51 8.16 -11.00
CA ASP A 31 -6.67 8.18 -11.89
C ASP A 31 -6.32 8.19 -13.38
N LYS A 32 -5.03 8.24 -13.71
CA LYS A 32 -4.51 8.22 -15.09
C LYS A 32 -3.80 6.92 -15.45
N VAL A 33 -3.61 6.03 -14.50
CA VAL A 33 -2.96 4.74 -14.73
C VAL A 33 -3.94 3.81 -15.44
N ASP A 34 -3.49 3.18 -16.52
CA ASP A 34 -4.23 2.11 -17.18
C ASP A 34 -4.04 0.82 -16.38
N ILE A 35 -5.12 0.32 -15.77
CA ILE A 35 -5.09 -0.81 -14.86
C ILE A 35 -5.73 -2.02 -15.55
N PRO A 36 -4.97 -3.09 -15.83
CA PRO A 36 -5.54 -4.32 -16.40
C PRO A 36 -6.63 -4.92 -15.51
N ASP A 37 -7.65 -5.54 -16.12
CA ASP A 37 -8.84 -6.02 -15.42
C ASP A 37 -8.58 -7.11 -14.37
N ASP A 38 -7.50 -7.86 -14.53
CA ASP A 38 -7.11 -8.95 -13.63
C ASP A 38 -6.08 -8.53 -12.56
N SER A 39 -5.84 -7.23 -12.41
CA SER A 39 -4.85 -6.70 -11.48
C SER A 39 -5.37 -6.66 -10.04
N VAL A 40 -4.46 -6.89 -9.09
CA VAL A 40 -4.65 -6.50 -7.69
C VAL A 40 -4.19 -5.05 -7.55
N ILE A 41 -5.03 -4.20 -6.99
CA ILE A 41 -4.74 -2.77 -6.84
C ILE A 41 -4.46 -2.49 -5.37
N TYR A 42 -3.28 -1.94 -5.11
CA TYR A 42 -2.87 -1.49 -3.78
C TYR A 42 -2.46 -0.02 -3.86
N CYS A 43 -2.98 0.79 -2.95
CA CYS A 43 -2.67 2.20 -2.84
C CYS A 43 -2.09 2.53 -1.47
N ASP A 44 -1.00 3.28 -1.50
CA ASP A 44 -0.34 3.81 -0.31
C ASP A 44 -0.27 5.33 -0.42
N PRO A 45 -1.40 6.05 -0.20
CA PRO A 45 -1.44 7.49 -0.35
C PRO A 45 -0.66 8.19 0.77
N PRO A 46 -0.34 9.48 0.59
CA PRO A 46 0.13 10.31 1.69
C PRO A 46 -0.92 10.26 2.82
N TYR A 47 -0.48 9.92 4.03
CA TYR A 47 -1.40 9.78 5.15
C TYR A 47 -1.94 11.13 5.59
N ILE A 48 -3.20 11.14 5.98
CA ILE A 48 -3.84 12.31 6.55
C ILE A 48 -3.03 12.79 7.77
N ASN A 49 -2.82 14.11 7.88
CA ASN A 49 -2.08 14.76 8.96
C ASN A 49 -0.55 14.53 9.00
N THR A 50 0.06 13.98 7.94
CA THR A 50 1.53 13.86 7.85
C THR A 50 2.17 14.94 6.97
N ASP A 51 1.44 15.99 6.64
CA ASP A 51 1.71 16.95 5.57
C ASP A 51 2.76 18.01 5.86
N LYS A 52 3.79 17.69 6.61
CA LYS A 52 4.87 18.64 6.87
C LYS A 52 5.75 18.96 5.64
N TYR A 53 5.51 18.28 4.52
CA TYR A 53 6.36 18.37 3.34
C TYR A 53 5.63 18.74 2.06
N ASN A 54 4.38 19.17 2.14
CA ASN A 54 3.56 19.36 0.96
C ASN A 54 3.35 20.82 0.61
N ASP A 55 4.04 21.24 -0.44
CA ASP A 55 3.63 22.38 -1.26
C ASP A 55 2.40 22.06 -2.14
N GLY A 56 2.02 20.78 -2.25
CA GLY A 56 0.83 20.31 -2.93
C GLY A 56 0.05 19.36 -2.04
N VAL A 57 -1.08 19.82 -1.53
CA VAL A 57 -1.94 19.00 -0.69
C VAL A 57 -2.54 17.87 -1.53
N PHE A 58 -2.33 16.62 -1.12
CA PHE A 58 -3.02 15.48 -1.72
C PHE A 58 -4.52 15.60 -1.43
N ASP A 59 -5.33 15.56 -2.47
CA ASP A 59 -6.79 15.68 -2.35
C ASP A 59 -7.39 14.32 -1.94
N HIS A 60 -7.53 14.12 -0.64
CA HIS A 60 -8.05 12.89 -0.07
C HIS A 60 -9.53 12.67 -0.45
N ASP A 61 -10.33 13.71 -0.47
CA ASP A 61 -11.75 13.60 -0.82
C ASP A 61 -11.93 13.12 -2.27
N ARG A 62 -11.16 13.65 -3.19
CA ARG A 62 -11.14 13.20 -4.58
C ARG A 62 -10.67 11.74 -4.70
N PHE A 63 -9.69 11.34 -3.93
CA PHE A 63 -9.18 9.98 -3.89
C PHE A 63 -10.26 9.01 -3.36
N TYR A 64 -10.96 9.37 -2.29
CA TYR A 64 -12.03 8.55 -1.75
C TYR A 64 -13.17 8.39 -2.76
N ASP A 65 -13.55 9.44 -3.47
CA ASP A 65 -14.55 9.37 -4.53
C ASP A 65 -14.10 8.48 -5.68
N TRP A 66 -12.85 8.54 -6.06
CA TRP A 66 -12.29 7.62 -7.06
C TRP A 66 -12.39 6.16 -6.60
N LEU A 67 -12.05 5.88 -5.36
CA LEU A 67 -12.17 4.54 -4.78
C LEU A 67 -13.63 4.03 -4.79
N ARG A 68 -14.58 4.92 -4.53
CA ARG A 68 -16.00 4.57 -4.55
C ARG A 68 -16.53 4.27 -5.94
N ASN A 69 -15.97 4.89 -6.95
CA ASN A 69 -16.47 4.86 -8.33
C ASN A 69 -15.72 3.90 -9.26
N ILE A 70 -14.56 3.43 -8.90
CA ILE A 70 -13.76 2.57 -9.77
C ILE A 70 -14.41 1.21 -10.06
N GLY A 71 -15.29 0.73 -9.18
CA GLY A 71 -15.99 -0.53 -9.38
C GLY A 71 -15.10 -1.77 -9.25
N ARG A 72 -13.96 -1.65 -8.61
CA ARG A 72 -12.97 -2.71 -8.41
C ARG A 72 -12.49 -2.71 -6.98
N VAL A 73 -12.04 -3.87 -6.49
CA VAL A 73 -11.41 -3.96 -5.18
C VAL A 73 -10.08 -3.21 -5.20
N VAL A 74 -9.94 -2.22 -4.33
CA VAL A 74 -8.68 -1.50 -4.10
C VAL A 74 -8.33 -1.61 -2.62
N TYR A 75 -7.14 -2.08 -2.34
CA TYR A 75 -6.61 -2.14 -0.98
C TYR A 75 -5.86 -0.84 -0.69
N VAL A 76 -6.16 -0.22 0.44
CA VAL A 76 -5.57 1.09 0.79
C VAL A 76 -4.95 1.01 2.18
N SER A 77 -3.67 1.35 2.29
CA SER A 77 -3.00 1.55 3.59
C SER A 77 -3.28 2.96 4.09
N GLU A 78 -3.81 3.09 5.29
CA GLU A 78 -4.06 4.38 5.93
C GLU A 78 -4.23 4.20 7.44
N TYR A 79 -4.09 5.27 8.21
CA TYR A 79 -4.42 5.26 9.63
C TYR A 79 -5.93 5.35 9.86
N THR A 80 -6.58 6.25 9.16
CA THR A 80 -8.03 6.45 9.24
C THR A 80 -8.61 6.73 7.86
N MET A 81 -9.84 6.27 7.62
CA MET A 81 -10.59 6.53 6.41
C MET A 81 -12.07 6.80 6.73
N PRO A 82 -12.85 7.34 5.80
CA PRO A 82 -14.29 7.47 5.99
C PRO A 82 -14.97 6.14 6.34
N SER A 83 -16.13 6.21 6.98
CA SER A 83 -16.81 5.05 7.56
C SER A 83 -17.28 3.99 6.56
N ASP A 84 -17.39 4.33 5.28
CA ASP A 84 -17.73 3.38 4.21
C ASP A 84 -16.52 2.53 3.76
N PHE A 85 -15.34 2.78 4.30
CA PHE A 85 -14.15 1.94 4.12
C PHE A 85 -13.93 1.09 5.37
N ILE A 86 -13.75 -0.20 5.17
CA ILE A 86 -13.70 -1.19 6.24
C ILE A 86 -12.26 -1.68 6.42
N PRO A 87 -11.71 -1.62 7.63
CA PRO A 87 -10.39 -2.19 7.90
C PRO A 87 -10.47 -3.71 7.89
N ILE A 88 -9.68 -4.35 7.05
CA ILE A 88 -9.62 -5.82 6.93
C ILE A 88 -8.37 -6.40 7.58
N LEU A 89 -7.37 -5.58 7.83
CA LEU A 89 -6.12 -5.96 8.48
C LEU A 89 -5.58 -4.77 9.24
N SER A 90 -5.11 -5.00 10.46
CA SER A 90 -4.50 -3.98 11.30
C SER A 90 -3.10 -4.41 11.73
N ILE A 91 -2.13 -3.51 11.57
CA ILE A 91 -0.74 -3.72 11.96
C ILE A 91 -0.37 -2.66 12.99
N SER A 92 -0.01 -3.12 14.19
CA SER A 92 0.50 -2.24 15.23
C SER A 92 2.01 -2.09 15.06
N LYS A 93 2.46 -0.86 14.89
CA LYS A 93 3.88 -0.53 14.80
C LYS A 93 4.31 0.24 16.04
N ASN A 94 5.36 -0.24 16.69
CA ASN A 94 6.05 0.53 17.72
C ASN A 94 7.08 1.43 17.04
N CYS A 95 6.83 2.74 17.00
CA CYS A 95 7.81 3.69 16.53
C CYS A 95 8.84 3.96 17.62
N ASN A 96 9.96 3.26 17.59
CA ASN A 96 11.10 3.49 18.46
C ASN A 96 12.04 4.57 17.90
N TYR A 97 11.53 5.79 17.68
CA TYR A 97 12.35 6.87 17.11
C TYR A 97 13.22 7.59 18.13
N SER A 98 13.13 7.26 19.39
CA SER A 98 14.02 7.83 20.41
C SER A 98 13.98 6.98 21.65
N ALA A 99 15.04 7.08 22.45
CA ALA A 99 15.08 6.59 23.82
C ALA A 99 14.03 7.27 24.73
N SER A 100 13.06 8.00 24.19
CA SER A 100 11.99 8.57 24.96
C SER A 100 10.97 7.50 25.33
N LEU A 101 10.58 7.50 26.58
CA LEU A 101 9.65 6.58 27.21
C LEU A 101 8.22 6.63 26.64
N ASN A 102 7.97 7.46 25.62
CA ASN A 102 6.67 7.68 24.98
C ASN A 102 6.64 7.14 23.56
N ALA A 103 6.94 5.86 23.37
CA ALA A 103 6.72 5.19 22.10
C ALA A 103 5.23 5.18 21.78
N LYS A 104 4.79 6.02 20.84
CA LYS A 104 3.42 6.01 20.33
C LYS A 104 3.22 4.74 19.51
N LYS A 105 2.28 3.90 19.93
CA LYS A 105 1.77 2.82 19.11
C LYS A 105 0.94 3.43 17.99
N THR A 106 1.42 3.31 16.76
CA THR A 106 0.64 3.64 15.59
C THR A 106 0.04 2.37 15.00
N VAL A 107 -1.26 2.42 14.69
CA VAL A 107 -1.96 1.31 14.05
C VAL A 107 -2.22 1.71 12.61
N GLU A 108 -1.58 0.99 11.70
CA GLU A 108 -1.82 1.12 10.28
C GLU A 108 -2.82 0.06 9.85
N ASN A 109 -3.83 0.46 9.12
CA ASN A 109 -4.88 -0.44 8.65
C ASN A 109 -4.84 -0.60 7.13
N LEU A 110 -5.24 -1.76 6.68
CA LEU A 110 -5.54 -2.02 5.28
C LEU A 110 -7.06 -1.95 5.11
N TYR A 111 -7.52 -1.04 4.28
CA TYR A 111 -8.94 -0.77 4.06
C TYR A 111 -9.40 -1.24 2.69
N VAL A 112 -10.67 -1.60 2.60
CA VAL A 112 -11.39 -1.75 1.34
C VAL A 112 -12.75 -1.04 1.46
N HIS A 113 -13.31 -0.63 0.33
CA HIS A 113 -14.66 -0.08 0.33
C HIS A 113 -15.68 -1.17 0.71
N GLU A 114 -16.71 -0.80 1.47
CA GLU A 114 -17.72 -1.75 2.00
C GLU A 114 -18.41 -2.56 0.89
N SER A 115 -18.56 -1.99 -0.31
CA SER A 115 -19.20 -2.68 -1.44
C SER A 115 -18.46 -3.94 -1.90
N HIS A 116 -17.19 -4.11 -1.52
CA HIS A 116 -16.36 -5.23 -1.95
C HIS A 116 -16.17 -6.33 -0.90
N ILE A 117 -16.71 -6.15 0.29
CA ILE A 117 -16.50 -7.09 1.41
C ILE A 117 -17.01 -8.49 1.07
N GLU A 118 -18.21 -8.59 0.47
CA GLU A 118 -18.78 -9.90 0.12
C GLU A 118 -17.95 -10.66 -0.92
N SER A 119 -17.41 -9.96 -1.92
CA SER A 119 -16.56 -10.59 -2.92
C SER A 119 -15.23 -11.06 -2.34
N ILE A 120 -14.65 -10.32 -1.40
CA ILE A 120 -13.42 -10.72 -0.70
C ILE A 120 -13.66 -11.95 0.15
N LYS A 121 -14.76 -12.02 0.89
CA LYS A 121 -15.13 -13.19 1.71
C LYS A 121 -15.31 -14.44 0.86
N LYS A 122 -15.92 -14.35 -0.32
CA LYS A 122 -16.09 -15.48 -1.24
C LYS A 122 -14.76 -16.04 -1.74
N ASN A 123 -13.77 -15.18 -1.95
CA ASN A 123 -12.46 -15.58 -2.46
C ASN A 123 -11.52 -16.12 -1.38
N THR A 124 -11.85 -15.93 -0.11
CA THR A 124 -11.03 -16.37 1.04
C THR A 124 -11.59 -17.59 1.75
N LEU A 125 -12.66 -18.18 1.27
CA LEU A 125 -13.21 -19.42 1.81
C LEU A 125 -12.39 -20.62 1.32
N PHE A 126 -11.67 -21.18 2.23
CA PHE A 126 -10.99 -22.46 2.06
C PHE A 126 -11.81 -23.58 2.64
#